data_a18d55c4bfef8d5a10e9d4fe5eaa6dbd
#
_entry.id   a18d55c4bfef8d5a10e9d4fe5eaa6dbd
#
_cell.length_a   1.000
_cell.length_b   1.000
_cell.length_c   1.000
_cell.angle_alpha   90.00
_cell.angle_beta   90.00
_cell.angle_gamma   90.00
#
_symmetry.space_group_name_H-M   'P 1'
#
loop_
_entity.id
_entity.type
_entity.pdbx_description
1 polymer ?
#
loop_
_entity_poly.entity_id
_entity_poly.type
_entity_poly.pdbx_seq_one_letter_code
_entity_poly.pdbx_strand_id
1 'polypeptide(L)'
;VDGHLEWDIDSLFANVKQGIKAAFAKYPAIKSLSIDTWAVDYVLLKKEQPLYPVYAYRDGRTQAVLDEVHGILPFEKLYERTGIQFQPFNTVYQLYADKKAGRLAQADDFLMIPEYLLWKLCGVKAREYTNATSTGLVNAQIREYDPEILSALGLPETMFPPLTAPGTVLGPLKPEIASEVGGQTNVVLCATHDTASAVEGIPMEQGEAPFLSSGTWSLLGVKLAQPVTTPESCKANFTNEGGVGYIRYLKNIMGLWIIQCVQKQLGISFAEMVELAKASTYTRIFDVNDARFSAPQDMSAEIRAALAETGAPPATDADLINCIYHSLAYCYGEAYREMEAVTGQHWDKLYIAGGGAKNATLNELTAHYTGKQVAALPIEATAIGNLKIQMNIH
;
A
#
# COMPACT_ATOMS: atom_id res chain seq x y z
N VAL A 1 3.28 -12.33 19.34
CA VAL A 1 4.13 -12.81 20.45
C VAL A 1 4.44 -11.61 21.31
N ASP A 2 4.42 -11.74 22.65
CA ASP A 2 4.74 -10.69 23.64
C ASP A 2 4.04 -9.32 23.43
N GLY A 3 2.83 -9.32 22.86
CA GLY A 3 2.03 -8.13 22.60
C GLY A 3 2.34 -7.43 21.29
N HIS A 4 3.27 -7.94 20.49
CA HIS A 4 3.61 -7.42 19.16
C HIS A 4 2.91 -8.17 18.01
N LEU A 5 2.70 -7.47 16.91
CA LEU A 5 2.22 -8.03 15.64
C LEU A 5 3.42 -8.34 14.74
N GLU A 6 3.49 -9.58 14.27
CA GLU A 6 4.64 -10.10 13.53
C GLU A 6 4.20 -10.85 12.27
N TRP A 7 5.06 -10.87 11.26
CA TRP A 7 4.92 -11.72 10.09
C TRP A 7 5.68 -13.05 10.27
N ASP A 8 5.01 -14.16 10.01
CA ASP A 8 5.66 -15.46 9.83
C ASP A 8 6.19 -15.57 8.40
N ILE A 9 7.38 -15.01 8.17
CA ILE A 9 8.01 -14.95 6.84
C ILE A 9 8.41 -16.33 6.32
N ASP A 10 8.64 -17.30 7.20
CA ASP A 10 8.97 -18.68 6.81
C ASP A 10 7.74 -19.38 6.25
N SER A 11 6.59 -19.23 6.90
CA SER A 11 5.31 -19.71 6.36
C SER A 11 4.93 -18.99 5.07
N LEU A 12 5.16 -17.67 4.96
CA LEU A 12 4.96 -16.93 3.72
C LEU A 12 5.80 -17.50 2.59
N PHE A 13 7.10 -17.71 2.80
CA PHE A 13 7.99 -18.27 1.79
C PHE A 13 7.64 -19.71 1.42
N ALA A 14 7.23 -20.53 2.39
CA ALA A 14 6.76 -21.89 2.13
C ALA A 14 5.52 -21.89 1.21
N ASN A 15 4.55 -20.99 1.47
CA ASN A 15 3.35 -20.83 0.64
C ASN A 15 3.68 -20.32 -0.77
N VAL A 16 4.64 -19.40 -0.92
CA VAL A 16 5.15 -18.96 -2.22
C VAL A 16 5.68 -20.15 -3.03
N LYS A 17 6.55 -20.99 -2.44
CA LYS A 17 7.07 -22.20 -3.10
C LYS A 17 5.97 -23.19 -3.48
N GLN A 18 4.99 -23.36 -2.60
CA GLN A 18 3.83 -24.22 -2.89
C GLN A 18 3.02 -23.70 -4.08
N GLY A 19 2.79 -22.38 -4.16
CA GLY A 19 2.12 -21.75 -5.30
C GLY A 19 2.89 -21.91 -6.61
N ILE A 20 4.21 -21.72 -6.59
CA ILE A 20 5.09 -21.92 -7.76
C ILE A 20 5.06 -23.38 -8.21
N LYS A 21 5.13 -24.33 -7.27
CA LYS A 21 5.04 -25.76 -7.55
C LYS A 21 3.71 -26.13 -8.23
N ALA A 22 2.60 -25.59 -7.72
CA ALA A 22 1.28 -25.80 -8.32
C ALA A 22 1.20 -25.21 -9.73
N ALA A 23 1.83 -24.04 -9.96
CA ALA A 23 1.90 -23.42 -11.27
C ALA A 23 2.70 -24.29 -12.27
N PHE A 24 3.88 -24.80 -11.91
CA PHE A 24 4.67 -25.69 -12.77
C PHE A 24 3.98 -27.02 -13.08
N ALA A 25 3.25 -27.58 -12.10
CA ALA A 25 2.46 -28.79 -12.34
C ALA A 25 1.39 -28.59 -13.42
N LYS A 26 0.86 -27.38 -13.57
CA LYS A 26 -0.15 -27.03 -14.56
C LYS A 26 0.45 -26.47 -15.86
N TYR A 27 1.54 -25.70 -15.74
CA TYR A 27 2.18 -24.97 -16.84
C TYR A 27 3.71 -25.18 -16.80
N PRO A 28 4.23 -26.25 -17.45
CA PRO A 28 5.65 -26.61 -17.34
C PRO A 28 6.61 -25.63 -18.03
N ALA A 29 6.10 -24.72 -18.87
CA ALA A 29 6.91 -23.79 -19.67
C ALA A 29 6.81 -22.34 -19.19
N ILE A 30 6.75 -22.10 -17.86
CA ILE A 30 6.76 -20.76 -17.27
C ILE A 30 8.08 -20.06 -17.60
N LYS A 31 8.00 -18.85 -18.15
CA LYS A 31 9.16 -18.07 -18.60
C LYS A 31 9.72 -17.16 -17.51
N SER A 32 8.85 -16.60 -16.68
CA SER A 32 9.22 -15.71 -15.58
C SER A 32 8.25 -15.84 -14.42
N LEU A 33 8.68 -15.43 -13.26
CA LEU A 33 7.86 -15.19 -12.08
C LEU A 33 8.29 -13.89 -11.40
N SER A 34 7.37 -13.29 -10.67
CA SER A 34 7.64 -12.16 -9.81
C SER A 34 6.75 -12.19 -8.58
N ILE A 35 7.06 -11.34 -7.60
CA ILE A 35 6.30 -11.18 -6.37
C ILE A 35 6.09 -9.70 -6.13
N ASP A 36 4.86 -9.29 -5.90
CA ASP A 36 4.49 -8.04 -5.27
C ASP A 36 3.81 -8.31 -3.92
N THR A 37 3.92 -7.38 -3.00
CA THR A 37 3.32 -7.44 -1.67
C THR A 37 2.84 -6.06 -1.23
N TRP A 38 2.31 -5.99 0.00
CA TRP A 38 2.15 -4.72 0.71
C TRP A 38 3.50 -4.01 0.90
N ALA A 39 3.45 -2.74 1.16
CA ALA A 39 4.61 -1.87 1.35
C ALA A 39 5.05 -1.78 2.82
N VAL A 40 6.05 -0.97 3.08
CA VAL A 40 6.62 -0.48 4.34
C VAL A 40 7.29 -1.51 5.25
N ASP A 41 6.96 -2.79 5.15
CA ASP A 41 7.53 -3.83 6.00
C ASP A 41 8.79 -4.47 5.40
N TYR A 42 9.67 -4.89 6.25
CA TYR A 42 11.01 -5.38 5.89
C TYR A 42 11.52 -6.48 6.80
N VAL A 43 12.54 -7.16 6.35
CA VAL A 43 13.33 -8.13 7.10
C VAL A 43 14.73 -7.58 7.33
N LEU A 44 15.14 -7.43 8.59
CA LEU A 44 16.55 -7.19 8.93
C LEU A 44 17.33 -8.49 8.76
N LEU A 45 18.53 -8.39 8.21
CA LEU A 45 19.41 -9.53 8.00
C LEU A 45 20.70 -9.38 8.80
N LYS A 46 21.22 -10.52 9.26
CA LYS A 46 22.58 -10.68 9.78
C LYS A 46 23.23 -11.89 9.14
N LYS A 47 24.32 -11.67 8.39
CA LYS A 47 24.99 -12.74 7.65
C LYS A 47 24.01 -13.58 6.85
N GLU A 48 23.13 -12.90 6.11
CA GLU A 48 22.09 -13.49 5.27
C GLU A 48 21.01 -14.33 6.01
N GLN A 49 20.95 -14.21 7.32
CA GLN A 49 19.88 -14.82 8.12
C GLN A 49 18.92 -13.74 8.63
N PRO A 50 17.59 -13.98 8.63
CA PRO A 50 16.64 -13.03 9.18
C PRO A 50 16.84 -12.82 10.68
N LEU A 51 16.73 -11.57 11.12
CA LEU A 51 16.67 -11.20 12.53
C LEU A 51 15.20 -11.14 12.96
N TYR A 52 14.77 -12.10 13.72
CA TYR A 52 13.41 -12.12 14.27
C TYR A 52 13.27 -11.22 15.52
N PRO A 53 12.05 -10.73 15.82
CA PRO A 53 10.83 -10.87 15.03
C PRO A 53 10.83 -9.97 13.78
N VAL A 54 10.02 -10.34 12.77
CA VAL A 54 9.70 -9.47 11.63
C VAL A 54 8.37 -8.79 11.92
N TYR A 55 8.43 -7.51 12.26
CA TYR A 55 7.25 -6.76 12.70
C TYR A 55 6.29 -6.45 11.55
N ALA A 56 4.98 -6.49 11.85
CA ALA A 56 3.96 -6.03 10.92
C ALA A 56 3.70 -4.52 11.11
N TYR A 57 3.41 -3.81 10.04
CA TYR A 57 3.20 -2.35 10.06
C TYR A 57 2.06 -1.88 11.00
N ARG A 58 1.12 -2.77 11.34
CA ARG A 58 0.06 -2.47 12.31
C ARG A 58 0.50 -2.60 13.77
N ASP A 59 1.76 -2.97 14.02
CA ASP A 59 2.33 -2.96 15.37
C ASP A 59 2.50 -1.52 15.88
N GLY A 60 2.13 -1.30 17.14
CA GLY A 60 2.15 0.05 17.74
C GLY A 60 3.53 0.58 18.13
N ARG A 61 4.62 -0.18 17.89
CA ARG A 61 5.99 0.13 18.36
C ARG A 61 6.54 1.47 17.86
N THR A 62 6.05 1.96 16.73
CA THR A 62 6.49 3.20 16.13
C THR A 62 5.95 4.45 16.82
N GLN A 63 4.83 4.36 17.54
CA GLN A 63 4.22 5.51 18.21
C GLN A 63 5.19 6.20 19.18
N ALA A 64 6.02 5.43 19.87
CA ALA A 64 6.96 5.94 20.85
C ALA A 64 8.14 6.74 20.26
N VAL A 65 8.33 6.72 18.94
CA VAL A 65 9.48 7.36 18.28
C VAL A 65 9.11 8.51 17.35
N LEU A 66 7.83 8.73 17.07
CA LEU A 66 7.37 9.75 16.10
C LEU A 66 7.87 11.14 16.47
N ASP A 67 7.63 11.57 17.71
CA ASP A 67 8.03 12.91 18.17
C ASP A 67 9.56 13.09 18.16
N GLU A 68 10.31 12.04 18.48
CA GLU A 68 11.77 12.09 18.46
C GLU A 68 12.29 12.23 17.01
N VAL A 69 11.75 11.46 16.08
CA VAL A 69 12.10 11.56 14.66
C VAL A 69 11.78 12.95 14.12
N HIS A 70 10.59 13.49 14.42
CA HIS A 70 10.19 14.82 13.98
C HIS A 70 10.96 15.94 14.70
N GLY A 71 11.49 15.69 15.90
CA GLY A 71 12.42 16.61 16.59
C GLY A 71 13.79 16.67 15.91
N ILE A 72 14.24 15.61 15.28
CA ILE A 72 15.48 15.54 14.50
C ILE A 72 15.26 16.09 13.08
N LEU A 73 14.21 15.61 12.42
CA LEU A 73 13.84 15.99 11.06
C LEU A 73 12.33 16.29 11.01
N PRO A 74 11.93 17.58 11.07
CA PRO A 74 10.52 17.97 11.01
C PRO A 74 9.79 17.35 9.82
N PHE A 75 8.52 16.95 10.01
CA PHE A 75 7.78 16.23 8.99
C PHE A 75 7.71 16.99 7.66
N GLU A 76 7.53 18.31 7.70
CA GLU A 76 7.51 19.15 6.50
C GLU A 76 8.82 19.05 5.70
N LYS A 77 9.96 18.93 6.39
CA LYS A 77 11.26 18.74 5.75
C LYS A 77 11.44 17.33 5.20
N LEU A 78 10.96 16.33 5.93
CA LEU A 78 10.92 14.96 5.44
C LEU A 78 10.04 14.86 4.18
N TYR A 79 8.86 15.49 4.21
CA TYR A 79 7.94 15.55 3.08
C TYR A 79 8.52 16.31 1.88
N GLU A 80 9.13 17.47 2.07
CA GLU A 80 9.77 18.26 1.02
C GLU A 80 10.77 17.41 0.21
N ARG A 81 11.48 16.50 0.88
CA ARG A 81 12.49 15.63 0.26
C ARG A 81 11.89 14.36 -0.34
N THR A 82 10.96 13.73 0.33
CA THR A 82 10.44 12.41 -0.07
C THR A 82 9.07 12.47 -0.72
N GLY A 83 8.28 13.47 -0.39
CA GLY A 83 6.89 13.58 -0.82
C GLY A 83 5.97 12.49 -0.24
N ILE A 84 6.40 11.76 0.78
CA ILE A 84 5.65 10.60 1.30
C ILE A 84 4.67 11.04 2.38
N GLN A 85 3.40 10.64 2.21
CA GLN A 85 2.31 10.84 3.15
C GLN A 85 2.70 10.38 4.55
N PHE A 86 2.35 11.17 5.57
CA PHE A 86 2.51 10.74 6.95
C PHE A 86 1.62 9.54 7.25
N GLN A 87 2.29 8.48 7.66
CA GLN A 87 1.66 7.31 8.30
C GLN A 87 2.58 6.86 9.44
N PRO A 88 2.06 6.60 10.65
CA PRO A 88 2.90 6.26 11.79
C PRO A 88 3.72 4.98 11.58
N PHE A 89 3.35 4.18 10.60
CA PHE A 89 3.99 2.92 10.25
C PHE A 89 4.96 2.99 9.05
N ASN A 90 5.24 4.18 8.48
CA ASN A 90 6.26 4.27 7.43
C ASN A 90 7.59 3.70 7.90
N THR A 91 8.33 3.08 6.98
CA THR A 91 9.57 2.35 7.28
C THR A 91 10.61 3.21 8.02
N VAL A 92 10.66 4.51 7.73
CA VAL A 92 11.55 5.46 8.41
C VAL A 92 11.37 5.41 9.93
N TYR A 93 10.12 5.36 10.42
CA TYR A 93 9.82 5.26 11.86
C TYR A 93 10.10 3.86 12.39
N GLN A 94 9.80 2.83 11.61
CA GLN A 94 10.07 1.44 11.97
C GLN A 94 11.58 1.19 12.15
N LEU A 95 12.42 1.65 11.21
CA LEU A 95 13.88 1.53 11.30
C LEU A 95 14.45 2.35 12.45
N TYR A 96 13.88 3.54 12.72
CA TYR A 96 14.28 4.32 13.88
C TYR A 96 13.93 3.62 15.20
N ALA A 97 12.76 2.97 15.28
CA ALA A 97 12.40 2.14 16.43
C ALA A 97 13.34 0.95 16.59
N ASP A 98 13.72 0.26 15.51
CA ASP A 98 14.72 -0.81 15.55
C ASP A 98 16.11 -0.30 15.96
N LYS A 99 16.49 0.91 15.55
CA LYS A 99 17.73 1.57 16.03
C LYS A 99 17.69 1.78 17.54
N LYS A 100 16.61 2.34 18.06
CA LYS A 100 16.42 2.59 19.51
C LYS A 100 16.44 1.30 20.32
N ALA A 101 15.87 0.23 19.79
CA ALA A 101 15.87 -1.10 20.40
C ALA A 101 17.22 -1.85 20.25
N GLY A 102 18.23 -1.25 19.60
CA GLY A 102 19.51 -1.89 19.36
C GLY A 102 19.50 -3.02 18.33
N ARG A 103 18.39 -3.24 17.64
CA ARG A 103 18.24 -4.28 16.62
C ARG A 103 18.99 -3.93 15.34
N LEU A 104 18.94 -2.67 14.93
CA LEU A 104 19.62 -2.19 13.73
C LEU A 104 21.15 -2.34 13.84
N ALA A 105 21.71 -2.19 15.05
CA ALA A 105 23.13 -2.42 15.30
C ALA A 105 23.57 -3.89 15.16
N GLN A 106 22.63 -4.83 15.17
CA GLN A 106 22.89 -6.25 14.97
C GLN A 106 22.77 -6.67 13.51
N ALA A 107 22.10 -5.85 12.68
CA ALA A 107 21.88 -6.12 11.27
C ALA A 107 23.05 -5.60 10.42
N ASP A 108 23.29 -6.28 9.31
CA ASP A 108 24.24 -5.84 8.28
C ASP A 108 23.52 -5.52 6.95
N ASP A 109 22.21 -5.80 6.86
CA ASP A 109 21.39 -5.54 5.69
C ASP A 109 19.90 -5.52 6.03
N PHE A 110 19.06 -4.96 5.14
CA PHE A 110 17.62 -5.10 5.20
C PHE A 110 17.03 -5.29 3.80
N LEU A 111 15.91 -5.98 3.70
CA LEU A 111 15.16 -6.18 2.47
C LEU A 111 13.68 -5.94 2.75
N MET A 112 13.01 -5.17 1.88
CA MET A 112 11.54 -5.14 1.90
C MET A 112 10.99 -6.56 1.72
N ILE A 113 9.79 -6.82 2.20
CA ILE A 113 9.22 -8.19 2.18
C ILE A 113 9.28 -8.85 0.78
N PRO A 114 8.86 -8.19 -0.33
CA PRO A 114 8.93 -8.83 -1.65
C PRO A 114 10.37 -9.05 -2.11
N GLU A 115 11.28 -8.13 -1.80
CA GLU A 115 12.71 -8.26 -2.11
C GLU A 115 13.33 -9.45 -1.38
N TYR A 116 12.98 -9.64 -0.11
CA TYR A 116 13.39 -10.80 0.68
C TYR A 116 12.92 -12.11 0.05
N LEU A 117 11.64 -12.19 -0.33
CA LEU A 117 11.08 -13.39 -0.95
C LEU A 117 11.72 -13.69 -2.31
N LEU A 118 11.93 -12.66 -3.15
CA LEU A 118 12.61 -12.79 -4.44
C LEU A 118 14.07 -13.22 -4.28
N TRP A 119 14.81 -12.61 -3.33
CA TRP A 119 16.15 -13.03 -3.01
C TRP A 119 16.23 -14.49 -2.54
N LYS A 120 15.31 -14.93 -1.71
CA LYS A 120 15.24 -16.34 -1.29
C LYS A 120 15.05 -17.28 -2.47
N LEU A 121 14.36 -16.85 -3.53
CA LEU A 121 14.12 -17.65 -4.73
C LEU A 121 15.35 -17.71 -5.65
N CYS A 122 16.03 -16.58 -5.93
CA CYS A 122 17.08 -16.50 -6.95
C CYS A 122 18.50 -16.23 -6.40
N GLY A 123 18.63 -15.83 -5.13
CA GLY A 123 19.92 -15.49 -4.53
C GLY A 123 20.45 -14.09 -4.85
N VAL A 124 19.73 -13.29 -5.63
CA VAL A 124 20.12 -11.92 -5.99
C VAL A 124 19.34 -10.93 -5.16
N LYS A 125 20.03 -10.07 -4.42
CA LYS A 125 19.43 -8.97 -3.65
C LYS A 125 19.27 -7.76 -4.56
N ALA A 126 18.10 -7.13 -4.53
CA ALA A 126 17.80 -5.88 -5.21
C ALA A 126 16.97 -4.99 -4.28
N ARG A 127 16.98 -3.68 -4.53
CA ARG A 127 16.12 -2.68 -3.86
C ARG A 127 15.21 -2.10 -4.91
N GLU A 128 13.96 -2.51 -4.89
CA GLU A 128 13.03 -2.13 -5.95
C GLU A 128 12.44 -0.74 -5.67
N TYR A 129 12.51 0.11 -6.68
CA TYR A 129 12.17 1.53 -6.59
C TYR A 129 10.74 1.80 -6.09
N THR A 130 9.73 1.08 -6.60
CA THR A 130 8.33 1.40 -6.26
C THR A 130 8.00 1.12 -4.81
N ASN A 131 8.56 0.04 -4.25
CA ASN A 131 8.38 -0.28 -2.84
C ASN A 131 9.31 0.57 -1.95
N ALA A 132 10.56 0.80 -2.39
CA ALA A 132 11.51 1.64 -1.65
C ALA A 132 10.96 3.05 -1.39
N THR A 133 10.20 3.64 -2.32
CA THR A 133 9.61 4.97 -2.11
C THR A 133 8.63 5.02 -0.93
N SER A 134 7.93 3.94 -0.62
CA SER A 134 7.01 3.86 0.54
C SER A 134 7.72 3.98 1.89
N THR A 135 9.05 3.81 1.90
CA THR A 135 9.85 3.85 3.14
C THR A 135 9.90 5.21 3.81
N GLY A 136 9.67 6.31 3.07
CA GLY A 136 9.95 7.67 3.54
C GLY A 136 11.44 7.99 3.61
N LEU A 137 12.29 7.25 2.89
CA LEU A 137 13.76 7.42 2.85
C LEU A 137 14.28 7.73 1.46
N VAL A 138 13.44 7.64 0.42
CA VAL A 138 13.83 7.93 -0.96
C VAL A 138 13.54 9.38 -1.29
N ASN A 139 14.52 10.10 -1.82
CA ASN A 139 14.35 11.46 -2.30
C ASN A 139 13.57 11.44 -3.63
N ALA A 140 12.45 12.15 -3.66
CA ALA A 140 11.53 12.15 -4.80
C ALA A 140 12.14 12.72 -6.08
N GLN A 141 13.11 13.65 -5.99
CA GLN A 141 13.73 14.31 -7.13
C GLN A 141 14.84 13.46 -7.76
N ILE A 142 15.73 12.90 -6.93
CA ILE A 142 16.86 12.10 -7.43
C ILE A 142 16.51 10.61 -7.59
N ARG A 143 15.37 10.17 -7.02
CA ARG A 143 14.86 8.79 -7.09
C ARG A 143 15.82 7.74 -6.51
N GLU A 144 16.57 8.12 -5.50
CA GLU A 144 17.50 7.28 -4.73
C GLU A 144 17.30 7.53 -3.24
N TYR A 145 17.83 6.66 -2.39
CA TYR A 145 17.84 6.87 -0.95
C TYR A 145 18.51 8.20 -0.61
N ASP A 146 17.90 8.95 0.28
CA ASP A 146 18.34 10.31 0.63
C ASP A 146 19.43 10.28 1.71
N PRO A 147 20.70 10.62 1.37
CA PRO A 147 21.80 10.53 2.31
C PRO A 147 21.66 11.51 3.50
N GLU A 148 20.97 12.64 3.33
CA GLU A 148 20.75 13.57 4.42
C GLU A 148 19.74 13.02 5.42
N ILE A 149 18.68 12.35 4.97
CA ILE A 149 17.72 11.67 5.85
C ILE A 149 18.42 10.53 6.60
N LEU A 150 19.18 9.69 5.89
CA LEU A 150 19.92 8.58 6.49
C LEU A 150 20.88 9.09 7.57
N SER A 151 21.67 10.11 7.24
CA SER A 151 22.63 10.72 8.15
C SER A 151 21.94 11.37 9.37
N ALA A 152 20.89 12.17 9.16
CA ALA A 152 20.17 12.84 10.24
C ALA A 152 19.59 11.85 11.26
N LEU A 153 19.03 10.75 10.78
CA LEU A 153 18.46 9.70 11.62
C LEU A 153 19.49 8.68 12.11
N GLY A 154 20.76 8.80 11.65
CA GLY A 154 21.85 7.88 11.98
C GLY A 154 21.56 6.43 11.54
N LEU A 155 20.98 6.28 10.35
CA LEU A 155 20.79 5.00 9.68
C LEU A 155 22.06 4.66 8.89
N PRO A 156 22.52 3.39 8.91
CA PRO A 156 23.78 3.02 8.27
C PRO A 156 23.63 3.00 6.73
N GLU A 157 24.28 3.93 6.04
CA GLU A 157 24.19 4.08 4.56
C GLU A 157 24.51 2.79 3.80
N THR A 158 25.34 1.91 4.36
CA THR A 158 25.70 0.63 3.75
C THR A 158 24.52 -0.33 3.53
N MET A 159 23.40 -0.11 4.25
CA MET A 159 22.17 -0.89 4.07
C MET A 159 21.30 -0.38 2.90
N PHE A 160 21.64 0.78 2.32
CA PHE A 160 20.84 1.48 1.31
C PHE A 160 21.60 1.62 -0.02
N PRO A 161 21.86 0.50 -0.71
CA PRO A 161 22.51 0.53 -2.03
C PRO A 161 21.60 1.16 -3.08
N PRO A 162 22.11 1.48 -4.29
CA PRO A 162 21.31 2.05 -5.37
C PRO A 162 20.03 1.26 -5.67
N LEU A 163 18.99 1.99 -6.04
CA LEU A 163 17.68 1.41 -6.35
C LEU A 163 17.70 0.73 -7.73
N THR A 164 16.86 -0.28 -7.86
CA THR A 164 16.68 -1.06 -9.10
C THR A 164 15.30 -0.78 -9.69
N ALA A 165 15.24 -0.51 -10.97
CA ALA A 165 13.99 -0.26 -11.67
C ALA A 165 13.14 -1.54 -11.80
N PRO A 166 11.80 -1.45 -11.73
CA PRO A 166 10.92 -2.54 -12.10
C PRO A 166 11.17 -2.97 -13.56
N GLY A 167 10.96 -4.25 -13.86
CA GLY A 167 11.28 -4.85 -15.15
C GLY A 167 12.67 -5.48 -15.22
N THR A 168 13.47 -5.40 -14.17
CA THR A 168 14.81 -5.99 -14.14
C THR A 168 14.75 -7.50 -13.93
N VAL A 169 15.45 -8.26 -14.77
CA VAL A 169 15.62 -9.71 -14.60
C VAL A 169 16.70 -9.96 -13.55
N LEU A 170 16.34 -10.58 -12.43
CA LEU A 170 17.29 -10.91 -11.35
C LEU A 170 18.12 -12.17 -11.65
N GLY A 171 17.56 -13.11 -12.40
CA GLY A 171 18.22 -14.35 -12.75
C GLY A 171 17.33 -15.58 -12.53
N PRO A 172 17.87 -16.78 -12.76
CA PRO A 172 17.14 -18.03 -12.61
C PRO A 172 16.85 -18.36 -11.13
N LEU A 173 15.85 -19.21 -10.90
CA LEU A 173 15.68 -19.84 -9.58
C LEU A 173 16.95 -20.54 -9.14
N LYS A 174 17.24 -20.52 -7.84
CA LYS A 174 18.32 -21.33 -7.27
C LYS A 174 18.08 -22.81 -7.57
N PRO A 175 19.13 -23.62 -7.81
CA PRO A 175 18.99 -25.03 -8.17
C PRO A 175 18.12 -25.83 -7.17
N GLU A 176 18.30 -25.60 -5.87
CA GLU A 176 17.53 -26.26 -4.82
C GLU A 176 16.04 -25.87 -4.88
N ILE A 177 15.74 -24.60 -5.16
CA ILE A 177 14.35 -24.13 -5.31
C ILE A 177 13.73 -24.72 -6.60
N ALA A 178 14.44 -24.67 -7.72
CA ALA A 178 13.98 -25.22 -8.97
C ALA A 178 13.64 -26.73 -8.85
N SER A 179 14.48 -27.48 -8.12
CA SER A 179 14.26 -28.89 -7.83
C SER A 179 13.01 -29.12 -6.98
N GLU A 180 12.80 -28.27 -5.93
CA GLU A 180 11.67 -28.37 -5.02
C GLU A 180 10.34 -28.05 -5.70
N VAL A 181 10.32 -27.02 -6.56
CA VAL A 181 9.09 -26.56 -7.22
C VAL A 181 8.80 -27.30 -8.55
N GLY A 182 9.75 -28.09 -9.05
CA GLY A 182 9.57 -28.92 -10.22
C GLY A 182 9.75 -28.22 -11.56
N GLY A 183 10.49 -27.10 -11.59
CA GLY A 183 10.76 -26.38 -12.85
C GLY A 183 11.73 -25.22 -12.69
N GLN A 184 12.29 -24.75 -13.80
CA GLN A 184 13.22 -23.64 -13.86
C GLN A 184 12.60 -22.46 -14.60
N THR A 185 12.79 -21.25 -14.06
CA THR A 185 12.32 -20.00 -14.65
C THR A 185 13.14 -18.82 -14.17
N ASN A 186 13.06 -17.69 -14.82
CA ASN A 186 13.68 -16.45 -14.37
C ASN A 186 12.81 -15.73 -13.33
N VAL A 187 13.47 -15.17 -12.33
CA VAL A 187 12.88 -14.24 -11.36
C VAL A 187 13.04 -12.83 -11.90
N VAL A 188 11.93 -12.11 -11.99
CA VAL A 188 11.87 -10.73 -12.48
C VAL A 188 11.45 -9.82 -11.34
N LEU A 189 12.05 -8.66 -11.27
CA LEU A 189 11.68 -7.60 -10.35
C LEU A 189 10.52 -6.81 -10.97
N CYS A 190 9.28 -7.09 -10.59
CA CYS A 190 8.13 -6.26 -11.02
C CYS A 190 8.09 -4.94 -10.22
N ALA A 191 7.01 -4.18 -10.34
CA ALA A 191 6.68 -3.14 -9.36
C ALA A 191 6.23 -3.84 -8.08
N THR A 192 7.12 -4.00 -7.11
CA THR A 192 6.94 -4.91 -5.98
C THR A 192 5.98 -4.38 -4.91
N HIS A 193 5.62 -3.09 -4.95
CA HIS A 193 4.47 -2.59 -4.22
C HIS A 193 3.18 -2.97 -4.98
N ASP A 194 2.30 -3.74 -4.37
CA ASP A 194 1.06 -4.25 -4.98
C ASP A 194 0.22 -3.18 -5.68
N THR A 195 0.14 -1.98 -5.08
CA THR A 195 -0.55 -0.84 -5.68
C THR A 195 0.17 -0.32 -6.93
N ALA A 196 1.50 -0.37 -6.98
CA ALA A 196 2.23 0.03 -8.17
C ALA A 196 1.95 -0.95 -9.33
N SER A 197 1.94 -2.24 -9.05
CA SER A 197 1.48 -3.25 -9.99
C SER A 197 0.01 -3.05 -10.38
N ALA A 198 -0.88 -2.75 -9.42
CA ALA A 198 -2.29 -2.52 -9.71
C ALA A 198 -2.52 -1.36 -10.70
N VAL A 199 -1.79 -0.26 -10.54
CA VAL A 199 -1.89 0.91 -11.45
C VAL A 199 -1.46 0.55 -12.87
N GLU A 200 -0.45 -0.32 -13.04
CA GLU A 200 -0.08 -0.85 -14.36
C GLU A 200 -1.15 -1.79 -14.95
N GLY A 201 -1.92 -2.46 -14.11
CA GLY A 201 -3.01 -3.34 -14.51
C GLY A 201 -4.24 -2.62 -15.03
N ILE A 202 -4.45 -1.35 -14.68
CA ILE A 202 -5.63 -0.59 -15.10
C ILE A 202 -5.51 -0.23 -16.59
N PRO A 203 -6.46 -0.62 -17.45
CA PRO A 203 -6.46 -0.28 -18.87
C PRO A 203 -6.98 1.16 -19.06
N MET A 204 -6.16 2.15 -18.76
CA MET A 204 -6.50 3.56 -18.97
C MET A 204 -6.47 3.87 -20.47
N GLU A 205 -7.61 4.35 -20.99
CA GLU A 205 -7.71 4.87 -22.34
C GLU A 205 -7.08 6.25 -22.38
N GLN A 206 -5.98 6.42 -23.04
CA GLN A 206 -5.28 7.69 -23.28
C GLN A 206 -5.05 8.58 -22.05
N GLY A 207 -3.79 8.75 -21.68
CA GLY A 207 -3.35 9.75 -20.73
C GLY A 207 -3.56 9.39 -19.26
N GLU A 208 -3.32 10.36 -18.44
CA GLU A 208 -3.18 10.28 -16.99
C GLU A 208 -4.54 10.50 -16.30
N ALA A 209 -5.49 9.57 -16.47
CA ALA A 209 -6.74 9.65 -15.74
C ALA A 209 -6.55 9.19 -14.29
N PRO A 210 -7.24 9.82 -13.33
CA PRO A 210 -7.23 9.38 -11.96
C PRO A 210 -7.71 7.93 -11.78
N PHE A 211 -7.13 7.27 -10.80
CA PHE A 211 -7.48 5.91 -10.40
C PHE A 211 -7.83 5.84 -8.93
N LEU A 212 -8.66 4.89 -8.58
CA LEU A 212 -8.94 4.44 -7.22
C LEU A 212 -8.68 2.94 -7.13
N SER A 213 -7.57 2.55 -6.50
CA SER A 213 -7.33 1.16 -6.12
C SER A 213 -8.13 0.90 -4.85
N SER A 214 -9.30 0.27 -5.00
CA SER A 214 -10.25 0.06 -3.89
C SER A 214 -10.11 -1.35 -3.32
N GLY A 215 -9.36 -1.45 -2.25
CA GLY A 215 -9.11 -2.67 -1.47
C GLY A 215 -9.31 -2.43 0.02
N THR A 216 -8.57 -3.13 0.87
CA THR A 216 -8.52 -2.88 2.33
C THR A 216 -8.18 -1.41 2.60
N TRP A 217 -7.18 -0.88 1.93
CA TRP A 217 -6.96 0.55 1.73
C TRP A 217 -7.59 1.00 0.41
N SER A 218 -7.96 2.27 0.32
CA SER A 218 -8.36 2.93 -0.91
C SER A 218 -7.31 3.96 -1.30
N LEU A 219 -6.65 3.74 -2.44
CA LEU A 219 -5.58 4.61 -2.92
C LEU A 219 -6.09 5.38 -4.13
N LEU A 220 -6.41 6.66 -3.91
CA LEU A 220 -6.92 7.56 -4.94
C LEU A 220 -5.79 8.44 -5.44
N GLY A 221 -5.52 8.44 -6.74
CA GLY A 221 -4.40 9.20 -7.28
C GLY A 221 -4.36 9.30 -8.79
N VAL A 222 -3.24 9.82 -9.29
CA VAL A 222 -2.95 10.03 -10.70
C VAL A 222 -1.48 9.73 -10.99
N LYS A 223 -1.16 9.43 -12.25
CA LYS A 223 0.24 9.32 -12.72
C LYS A 223 0.78 10.71 -13.05
N LEU A 224 1.91 11.09 -12.48
CA LEU A 224 2.61 12.34 -12.78
C LEU A 224 4.03 12.08 -13.26
N ALA A 225 4.53 12.91 -14.16
CA ALA A 225 5.93 12.83 -14.62
C ALA A 225 6.93 13.29 -13.54
N GLN A 226 6.51 14.24 -12.70
CA GLN A 226 7.33 14.83 -11.65
C GLN A 226 6.61 14.79 -10.30
N PRO A 227 7.35 14.70 -9.18
CA PRO A 227 6.75 14.72 -7.86
C PRO A 227 6.22 16.10 -7.49
N VAL A 228 5.18 16.12 -6.65
CA VAL A 228 4.59 17.33 -6.07
C VAL A 228 4.83 17.32 -4.57
N THR A 229 5.90 17.99 -4.13
CA THR A 229 6.33 18.03 -2.71
C THR A 229 6.10 19.39 -2.06
N THR A 230 5.09 20.14 -2.53
CA THR A 230 4.78 21.48 -2.04
C THR A 230 4.16 21.45 -0.64
N PRO A 231 4.17 22.59 0.09
CA PRO A 231 3.49 22.70 1.38
C PRO A 231 1.99 22.38 1.30
N GLU A 232 1.33 22.72 0.20
CA GLU A 232 -0.09 22.42 -0.03
C GLU A 232 -0.31 20.91 -0.17
N SER A 233 0.57 20.21 -0.91
CA SER A 233 0.55 18.76 -1.04
C SER A 233 0.81 18.06 0.30
N CYS A 234 1.76 18.56 1.08
CA CYS A 234 2.05 18.11 2.43
C CYS A 234 0.83 18.25 3.36
N LYS A 235 0.20 19.44 3.36
CA LYS A 235 -0.99 19.72 4.16
C LYS A 235 -2.18 18.84 3.77
N ALA A 236 -2.36 18.60 2.48
CA ALA A 236 -3.38 17.70 1.95
C ALA A 236 -3.04 16.22 2.16
N ASN A 237 -1.83 15.92 2.67
CA ASN A 237 -1.33 14.58 2.97
C ASN A 237 -1.36 13.63 1.77
N PHE A 238 -0.92 14.11 0.59
CA PHE A 238 -0.69 13.25 -0.57
C PHE A 238 0.70 12.60 -0.51
N THR A 239 0.86 11.49 -1.22
CA THR A 239 2.11 10.75 -1.32
C THR A 239 2.61 10.71 -2.78
N ASN A 240 3.93 10.78 -2.96
CA ASN A 240 4.63 10.71 -4.25
C ASN A 240 5.37 9.38 -4.34
N GLU A 241 4.66 8.29 -4.52
CA GLU A 241 5.25 6.96 -4.60
C GLU A 241 5.72 6.62 -6.01
N GLY A 242 6.76 5.80 -6.13
CA GLY A 242 7.30 5.36 -7.40
C GLY A 242 6.31 4.51 -8.21
N GLY A 243 6.24 4.77 -9.50
CA GLY A 243 5.62 3.93 -10.51
C GLY A 243 6.63 3.43 -11.53
N VAL A 244 6.18 2.80 -12.61
CA VAL A 244 7.04 2.31 -13.69
C VAL A 244 7.36 3.47 -14.64
N GLY A 245 8.39 4.27 -14.30
CA GLY A 245 8.81 5.43 -15.08
C GLY A 245 8.07 6.74 -14.76
N TYR A 246 7.15 6.75 -13.81
CA TYR A 246 6.38 7.91 -13.37
C TYR A 246 6.25 7.95 -11.85
N ILE A 247 5.62 9.00 -11.32
CA ILE A 247 5.23 9.13 -9.91
C ILE A 247 3.75 8.79 -9.77
N ARG A 248 3.42 7.91 -8.86
CA ARG A 248 2.06 7.70 -8.38
C ARG A 248 1.76 8.77 -7.33
N TYR A 249 1.15 9.86 -7.74
CA TYR A 249 0.69 10.90 -6.83
C TYR A 249 -0.68 10.51 -6.31
N LEU A 250 -0.76 10.11 -5.05
CA LEU A 250 -1.97 9.54 -4.50
C LEU A 250 -2.17 9.86 -3.01
N LYS A 251 -3.36 9.60 -2.51
CA LYS A 251 -3.69 9.63 -1.08
C LYS A 251 -4.16 8.25 -0.65
N ASN A 252 -3.55 7.74 0.43
CA ASN A 252 -4.02 6.54 1.11
C ASN A 252 -5.21 6.94 2.01
N ILE A 253 -6.34 6.32 1.78
CA ILE A 253 -7.59 6.53 2.50
C ILE A 253 -7.95 5.21 3.16
N MET A 254 -8.46 5.23 4.38
CA MET A 254 -9.05 4.04 4.98
C MET A 254 -10.17 3.53 4.06
N GLY A 255 -10.03 2.30 3.58
CA GLY A 255 -10.87 1.77 2.52
C GLY A 255 -11.92 0.76 3.02
N LEU A 256 -12.01 -0.36 2.29
CA LEU A 256 -12.99 -1.40 2.60
C LEU A 256 -12.73 -2.12 3.92
N TRP A 257 -11.61 -1.85 4.60
CA TRP A 257 -11.34 -2.34 5.95
C TRP A 257 -12.51 -2.09 6.91
N ILE A 258 -13.08 -0.87 6.88
CA ILE A 258 -14.23 -0.51 7.72
C ILE A 258 -15.42 -1.42 7.40
N ILE A 259 -15.74 -1.56 6.11
CA ILE A 259 -16.84 -2.42 5.64
C ILE A 259 -16.58 -3.89 6.02
N GLN A 260 -15.36 -4.38 5.85
CA GLN A 260 -14.97 -5.76 6.16
C GLN A 260 -15.10 -6.06 7.66
N CYS A 261 -14.69 -5.14 8.52
CA CYS A 261 -14.86 -5.29 9.97
C CYS A 261 -16.33 -5.36 10.37
N VAL A 262 -17.15 -4.42 9.88
CA VAL A 262 -18.59 -4.41 10.18
C VAL A 262 -19.30 -5.64 9.60
N GLN A 263 -18.94 -6.04 8.38
CA GLN A 263 -19.47 -7.25 7.75
C GLN A 263 -19.21 -8.50 8.60
N LYS A 264 -17.97 -8.63 9.10
CA LYS A 264 -17.58 -9.74 9.98
C LYS A 264 -18.33 -9.70 11.33
N GLN A 265 -18.49 -8.51 11.91
CA GLN A 265 -19.21 -8.33 13.18
C GLN A 265 -20.70 -8.69 13.07
N LEU A 266 -21.34 -8.29 11.97
CA LEU A 266 -22.77 -8.57 11.73
C LEU A 266 -23.01 -10.01 11.23
N GLY A 267 -21.99 -10.70 10.73
CA GLY A 267 -22.11 -12.08 10.22
C GLY A 267 -22.94 -12.19 8.95
N ILE A 268 -23.03 -11.14 8.15
CA ILE A 268 -23.82 -11.09 6.92
C ILE A 268 -22.92 -11.01 5.68
N SER A 269 -23.46 -11.29 4.51
CA SER A 269 -22.74 -11.16 3.24
C SER A 269 -22.61 -9.71 2.77
N PHE A 270 -21.64 -9.42 1.89
CA PHE A 270 -21.54 -8.10 1.24
C PHE A 270 -22.78 -7.74 0.41
N ALA A 271 -23.45 -8.72 -0.18
CA ALA A 271 -24.70 -8.50 -0.92
C ALA A 271 -25.83 -8.04 0.02
N GLU A 272 -25.98 -8.67 1.18
CA GLU A 272 -26.95 -8.24 2.20
C GLU A 272 -26.63 -6.86 2.73
N MET A 273 -25.35 -6.51 2.93
CA MET A 273 -24.97 -5.14 3.31
C MET A 273 -25.44 -4.09 2.29
N VAL A 274 -25.30 -4.38 1.00
CA VAL A 274 -25.76 -3.47 -0.07
C VAL A 274 -27.28 -3.29 -0.02
N GLU A 275 -28.03 -4.36 0.17
CA GLU A 275 -29.50 -4.28 0.25
C GLU A 275 -29.95 -3.54 1.52
N LEU A 276 -29.27 -3.75 2.66
CA LEU A 276 -29.55 -2.99 3.89
C LEU A 276 -29.26 -1.49 3.69
N ALA A 277 -28.12 -1.15 3.08
CA ALA A 277 -27.76 0.25 2.80
C ALA A 277 -28.83 0.94 1.96
N LYS A 278 -29.33 0.29 0.90
CA LYS A 278 -30.39 0.85 0.05
C LYS A 278 -31.72 1.10 0.77
N ALA A 279 -31.98 0.36 1.85
CA ALA A 279 -33.20 0.53 2.65
C ALA A 279 -33.13 1.71 3.64
N SER A 280 -31.95 2.30 3.83
CA SER A 280 -31.72 3.40 4.76
C SER A 280 -31.67 4.76 4.05
N THR A 281 -32.20 5.78 4.71
CA THR A 281 -32.07 7.19 4.31
C THR A 281 -31.06 7.96 5.16
N TYR A 282 -30.33 7.27 6.05
CA TYR A 282 -29.35 7.87 6.93
C TYR A 282 -28.03 8.10 6.18
N THR A 283 -27.74 9.37 5.83
CA THR A 283 -26.61 9.76 4.97
C THR A 283 -25.58 10.63 5.70
N ARG A 284 -25.56 10.60 7.05
CA ARG A 284 -24.52 11.31 7.80
C ARG A 284 -23.17 10.68 7.53
N ILE A 285 -22.15 11.50 7.56
CA ILE A 285 -20.77 11.12 7.28
C ILE A 285 -19.90 11.30 8.52
N PHE A 286 -18.85 10.50 8.62
CA PHE A 286 -17.77 10.62 9.59
C PHE A 286 -16.42 10.61 8.84
N ASP A 287 -15.36 11.09 9.50
CA ASP A 287 -14.02 11.00 8.93
C ASP A 287 -13.52 9.55 8.95
N VAL A 288 -13.48 8.93 7.78
CA VAL A 288 -13.02 7.52 7.65
C VAL A 288 -11.55 7.35 8.00
N ASN A 289 -10.75 8.42 7.99
CA ASN A 289 -9.32 8.39 8.30
C ASN A 289 -9.01 8.66 9.79
N ASP A 290 -10.02 8.82 10.64
CA ASP A 290 -9.79 8.94 12.08
C ASP A 290 -9.03 7.72 12.60
N ALA A 291 -7.99 7.97 13.40
CA ALA A 291 -7.09 6.92 13.92
C ALA A 291 -7.82 5.82 14.70
N ARG A 292 -8.99 6.13 15.30
CA ARG A 292 -9.83 5.14 16.01
C ARG A 292 -10.24 3.96 15.13
N PHE A 293 -10.29 4.13 13.79
CA PHE A 293 -10.70 3.07 12.86
C PHE A 293 -9.55 2.19 12.35
N SER A 294 -8.30 2.46 12.74
CA SER A 294 -7.15 1.70 12.24
C SER A 294 -7.11 0.26 12.72
N ALA A 295 -7.42 0.01 13.99
CA ALA A 295 -7.45 -1.32 14.59
C ALA A 295 -8.40 -1.40 15.81
N PRO A 296 -9.68 -1.06 15.68
CA PRO A 296 -10.61 -1.08 16.81
C PRO A 296 -10.98 -2.51 17.20
N GLN A 297 -11.32 -2.71 18.46
CA GLN A 297 -11.90 -3.99 18.93
C GLN A 297 -13.33 -4.17 18.40
N ASP A 298 -14.08 -3.07 18.30
CA ASP A 298 -15.46 -3.03 17.80
C ASP A 298 -15.61 -1.82 16.85
N MET A 299 -15.54 -2.08 15.56
CA MET A 299 -15.66 -1.06 14.51
C MET A 299 -17.04 -0.39 14.53
N SER A 300 -18.10 -1.16 14.74
CA SER A 300 -19.49 -0.66 14.76
C SER A 300 -19.71 0.30 15.93
N ALA A 301 -19.17 -0.02 17.10
CA ALA A 301 -19.25 0.83 18.28
C ALA A 301 -18.47 2.14 18.09
N GLU A 302 -17.27 2.09 17.52
CA GLU A 302 -16.45 3.28 17.24
C GLU A 302 -17.10 4.22 16.24
N ILE A 303 -17.73 3.70 15.17
CA ILE A 303 -18.45 4.55 14.20
C ILE A 303 -19.66 5.21 14.86
N ARG A 304 -20.43 4.47 15.67
CA ARG A 304 -21.57 5.04 16.42
C ARG A 304 -21.11 6.12 17.40
N ALA A 305 -19.99 5.91 18.08
CA ALA A 305 -19.40 6.89 18.99
C ALA A 305 -18.96 8.16 18.24
N ALA A 306 -18.24 8.02 17.13
CA ALA A 306 -17.82 9.16 16.31
C ALA A 306 -19.02 10.00 15.81
N LEU A 307 -20.10 9.35 15.38
CA LEU A 307 -21.30 10.05 14.91
C LEU A 307 -22.11 10.68 16.08
N ALA A 308 -22.06 10.08 17.27
CA ALA A 308 -22.68 10.66 18.46
C ALA A 308 -22.02 11.98 18.90
N GLU A 309 -20.72 12.16 18.66
CA GLU A 309 -19.98 13.40 18.93
C GLU A 309 -20.51 14.59 18.10
N THR A 310 -21.06 14.33 16.92
CA THR A 310 -21.51 15.33 15.94
C THR A 310 -23.03 15.40 15.77
N GLY A 311 -23.78 14.56 16.47
CA GLY A 311 -25.26 14.51 16.39
C GLY A 311 -25.84 13.13 16.71
N ALA A 312 -26.93 12.75 16.04
CA ALA A 312 -27.59 11.46 16.28
C ALA A 312 -26.80 10.31 15.62
N PRO A 313 -26.39 9.28 16.37
CA PRO A 313 -25.75 8.09 15.81
C PRO A 313 -26.76 7.26 14.98
N PRO A 314 -26.29 6.35 14.12
CA PRO A 314 -27.16 5.45 13.37
C PRO A 314 -27.94 4.54 14.31
N ALA A 315 -29.29 4.49 14.11
CA ALA A 315 -30.18 3.73 14.97
C ALA A 315 -30.20 2.24 14.66
N THR A 316 -30.01 1.89 13.39
CA THR A 316 -30.06 0.53 12.86
C THR A 316 -28.73 0.13 12.19
N ASP A 317 -28.59 -1.15 11.88
CA ASP A 317 -27.42 -1.64 11.09
C ASP A 317 -27.52 -1.17 9.63
N ALA A 318 -28.74 -1.01 9.10
CA ALA A 318 -28.95 -0.40 7.79
C ALA A 318 -28.40 1.04 7.73
N ASP A 319 -28.68 1.84 8.76
CA ASP A 319 -28.17 3.21 8.88
C ASP A 319 -26.63 3.22 9.02
N LEU A 320 -26.09 2.31 9.83
CA LEU A 320 -24.64 2.16 10.02
C LEU A 320 -23.95 1.85 8.69
N ILE A 321 -24.45 0.88 7.93
CA ILE A 321 -23.86 0.47 6.67
C ILE A 321 -23.98 1.58 5.63
N ASN A 322 -25.15 2.24 5.54
CA ASN A 322 -25.36 3.32 4.58
C ASN A 322 -24.42 4.51 4.86
N CYS A 323 -24.26 4.91 6.13
CA CYS A 323 -23.34 6.00 6.45
C CYS A 323 -21.88 5.66 6.16
N ILE A 324 -21.47 4.39 6.26
CA ILE A 324 -20.11 3.99 5.87
C ILE A 324 -19.89 4.20 4.36
N TYR A 325 -20.83 3.76 3.52
CA TYR A 325 -20.73 3.96 2.07
C TYR A 325 -20.71 5.44 1.70
N HIS A 326 -21.57 6.25 2.31
CA HIS A 326 -21.57 7.70 2.10
C HIS A 326 -20.27 8.35 2.56
N SER A 327 -19.73 7.96 3.73
CA SER A 327 -18.48 8.51 4.29
C SER A 327 -17.27 8.18 3.41
N LEU A 328 -17.17 6.94 2.94
CA LEU A 328 -16.10 6.53 2.01
C LEU A 328 -16.18 7.31 0.69
N ALA A 329 -17.35 7.34 0.06
CA ALA A 329 -17.53 8.03 -1.22
C ALA A 329 -17.34 9.55 -1.09
N TYR A 330 -17.78 10.16 0.02
CA TYR A 330 -17.52 11.56 0.32
C TYR A 330 -16.02 11.84 0.44
N CYS A 331 -15.29 11.00 1.19
CA CYS A 331 -13.84 11.12 1.34
C CYS A 331 -13.12 11.00 -0.02
N TYR A 332 -13.57 10.12 -0.90
CA TYR A 332 -13.04 10.05 -2.27
C TYR A 332 -13.30 11.33 -3.06
N GLY A 333 -14.49 11.93 -2.91
CA GLY A 333 -14.86 13.21 -3.52
C GLY A 333 -13.96 14.36 -3.05
N GLU A 334 -13.72 14.44 -1.73
CA GLU A 334 -12.81 15.46 -1.17
C GLU A 334 -11.38 15.27 -1.68
N ALA A 335 -10.85 14.02 -1.59
CA ALA A 335 -9.49 13.73 -2.06
C ALA A 335 -9.32 14.01 -3.57
N TYR A 336 -10.35 13.77 -4.36
CA TYR A 336 -10.32 14.07 -5.80
C TYR A 336 -10.23 15.58 -6.05
N ARG A 337 -11.05 16.39 -5.36
CA ARG A 337 -11.01 17.87 -5.46
C ARG A 337 -9.68 18.45 -4.96
N GLU A 338 -9.16 17.93 -3.86
CA GLU A 338 -7.84 18.33 -3.35
C GLU A 338 -6.72 18.01 -4.36
N MET A 339 -6.78 16.84 -4.99
CA MET A 339 -5.82 16.45 -6.03
C MET A 339 -5.85 17.40 -7.22
N GLU A 340 -7.06 17.76 -7.72
CA GLU A 340 -7.22 18.75 -8.79
C GLU A 340 -6.67 20.12 -8.35
N ALA A 341 -6.95 20.57 -7.13
CA ALA A 341 -6.49 21.86 -6.62
C ALA A 341 -4.96 21.93 -6.48
N VAL A 342 -4.34 20.87 -5.96
CA VAL A 342 -2.87 20.84 -5.73
C VAL A 342 -2.11 20.70 -7.05
N THR A 343 -2.61 19.89 -7.99
CA THR A 343 -1.93 19.63 -9.26
C THR A 343 -2.23 20.68 -10.32
N GLY A 344 -3.31 21.46 -10.17
CA GLY A 344 -3.83 22.38 -11.18
C GLY A 344 -4.37 21.68 -12.42
N GLN A 345 -4.57 20.35 -12.36
CA GLN A 345 -5.09 19.54 -13.46
C GLN A 345 -6.56 19.19 -13.20
N HIS A 346 -7.32 18.93 -14.27
CA HIS A 346 -8.73 18.54 -14.19
C HIS A 346 -9.00 17.32 -15.06
N TRP A 347 -9.83 16.41 -14.53
CA TRP A 347 -10.20 15.19 -15.22
C TRP A 347 -11.70 14.95 -15.12
N ASP A 348 -12.28 14.31 -16.12
CA ASP A 348 -13.71 14.00 -16.16
C ASP A 348 -14.04 12.56 -15.76
N LYS A 349 -13.00 11.73 -15.59
CA LYS A 349 -13.16 10.29 -15.38
C LYS A 349 -12.32 9.79 -14.21
N LEU A 350 -12.85 8.79 -13.48
CA LEU A 350 -12.16 8.06 -12.43
C LEU A 350 -12.25 6.56 -12.72
N TYR A 351 -11.10 5.90 -12.81
CA TYR A 351 -11.04 4.43 -12.91
C TYR A 351 -11.01 3.82 -11.51
N ILE A 352 -11.91 2.87 -11.22
CA ILE A 352 -11.92 2.11 -9.97
C ILE A 352 -11.53 0.68 -10.27
N ALA A 353 -10.49 0.18 -9.60
CA ALA A 353 -10.04 -1.20 -9.69
C ALA A 353 -9.99 -1.86 -8.31
N GLY A 354 -9.79 -3.17 -8.26
CA GLY A 354 -9.75 -3.96 -7.04
C GLY A 354 -11.12 -4.43 -6.57
N GLY A 355 -11.17 -4.96 -5.35
CA GLY A 355 -12.39 -5.58 -4.79
C GLY A 355 -13.59 -4.63 -4.72
N GLY A 356 -13.36 -3.35 -4.43
CA GLY A 356 -14.41 -2.33 -4.36
C GLY A 356 -15.07 -2.02 -5.69
N ALA A 357 -14.42 -2.27 -6.82
CA ALA A 357 -15.03 -2.11 -8.14
C ALA A 357 -16.29 -3.00 -8.35
N LYS A 358 -16.43 -4.06 -7.56
CA LYS A 358 -17.61 -4.95 -7.57
C LYS A 358 -18.82 -4.36 -6.82
N ASN A 359 -18.62 -3.29 -6.03
CA ASN A 359 -19.68 -2.66 -5.23
C ASN A 359 -20.34 -1.51 -6.02
N ALA A 360 -21.43 -1.81 -6.73
CA ALA A 360 -22.14 -0.84 -7.56
C ALA A 360 -22.63 0.38 -6.75
N THR A 361 -23.16 0.17 -5.53
CA THR A 361 -23.65 1.26 -4.67
C THR A 361 -22.52 2.21 -4.27
N LEU A 362 -21.37 1.70 -3.88
CA LEU A 362 -20.22 2.55 -3.56
C LEU A 362 -19.71 3.31 -4.81
N ASN A 363 -19.72 2.66 -5.98
CA ASN A 363 -19.30 3.28 -7.24
C ASN A 363 -20.26 4.41 -7.67
N GLU A 364 -21.57 4.22 -7.53
CA GLU A 364 -22.60 5.24 -7.79
C GLU A 364 -22.46 6.43 -6.83
N LEU A 365 -22.26 6.18 -5.54
CA LEU A 365 -22.00 7.23 -4.56
C LEU A 365 -20.67 7.95 -4.85
N THR A 366 -19.63 7.23 -5.28
CA THR A 366 -18.37 7.84 -5.69
C THR A 366 -18.56 8.77 -6.89
N ALA A 367 -19.32 8.36 -7.91
CA ALA A 367 -19.68 9.23 -9.03
C ALA A 367 -20.45 10.47 -8.56
N HIS A 368 -21.40 10.31 -7.64
CA HIS A 368 -22.16 11.41 -7.06
C HIS A 368 -21.26 12.43 -6.33
N TYR A 369 -20.40 11.96 -5.42
CA TYR A 369 -19.58 12.86 -4.60
C TYR A 369 -18.37 13.46 -5.34
N THR A 370 -17.83 12.78 -6.34
CA THR A 370 -16.78 13.32 -7.20
C THR A 370 -17.33 14.22 -8.31
N GLY A 371 -18.58 14.00 -8.75
CA GLY A 371 -19.14 14.63 -9.96
C GLY A 371 -18.50 14.13 -11.26
N LYS A 372 -17.83 12.98 -11.23
CA LYS A 372 -17.04 12.44 -12.36
C LYS A 372 -17.66 11.15 -12.92
N GLN A 373 -17.32 10.83 -14.16
CA GLN A 373 -17.62 9.51 -14.72
C GLN A 373 -16.78 8.44 -14.03
N VAL A 374 -17.43 7.44 -13.47
CA VAL A 374 -16.76 6.30 -12.84
C VAL A 374 -16.73 5.11 -13.80
N ALA A 375 -15.53 4.60 -14.07
CA ALA A 375 -15.29 3.35 -14.78
C ALA A 375 -14.83 2.28 -13.79
N ALA A 376 -15.76 1.49 -13.27
CA ALA A 376 -15.46 0.40 -12.36
C ALA A 376 -14.99 -0.85 -13.13
N LEU A 377 -13.79 -1.33 -12.82
CA LEU A 377 -13.13 -2.44 -13.47
C LEU A 377 -12.92 -3.56 -12.44
N PRO A 378 -13.81 -4.56 -12.40
CA PRO A 378 -13.70 -5.66 -11.46
C PRO A 378 -12.63 -6.68 -11.90
N ILE A 379 -11.40 -6.22 -12.02
CA ILE A 379 -10.24 -6.99 -12.47
C ILE A 379 -9.25 -7.20 -11.31
N GLU A 380 -8.46 -8.25 -11.42
CA GLU A 380 -7.30 -8.49 -10.54
C GLU A 380 -6.12 -7.62 -11.02
N ALA A 381 -6.25 -6.29 -10.81
CA ALA A 381 -5.36 -5.29 -11.40
C ALA A 381 -3.89 -5.51 -11.00
N THR A 382 -3.62 -5.88 -9.75
CA THR A 382 -2.27 -6.17 -9.26
C THR A 382 -1.62 -7.30 -10.05
N ALA A 383 -2.29 -8.44 -10.17
CA ALA A 383 -1.77 -9.59 -10.93
C ALA A 383 -1.58 -9.26 -12.41
N ILE A 384 -2.53 -8.54 -13.02
CA ILE A 384 -2.44 -8.12 -14.43
C ILE A 384 -1.25 -7.18 -14.64
N GLY A 385 -1.06 -6.20 -13.77
CA GLY A 385 0.06 -5.25 -13.88
C GLY A 385 1.41 -5.92 -13.68
N ASN A 386 1.52 -6.79 -12.68
CA ASN A 386 2.71 -7.60 -12.46
C ASN A 386 3.07 -8.39 -13.73
N LEU A 387 2.09 -9.08 -14.34
CA LEU A 387 2.29 -9.82 -15.59
C LEU A 387 2.66 -8.91 -16.76
N LYS A 388 2.04 -7.73 -16.91
CA LYS A 388 2.39 -6.77 -17.96
C LYS A 388 3.86 -6.35 -17.88
N ILE A 389 4.36 -6.07 -16.66
CA ILE A 389 5.76 -5.71 -16.46
C ILE A 389 6.67 -6.88 -16.86
N GLN A 390 6.35 -8.11 -16.47
CA GLN A 390 7.12 -9.29 -16.86
C GLN A 390 7.10 -9.53 -18.39
N MET A 391 5.96 -9.30 -19.04
CA MET A 391 5.82 -9.49 -20.51
C MET A 391 6.60 -8.45 -21.32
N ASN A 392 6.83 -7.26 -20.82
CA ASN A 392 7.61 -6.22 -21.51
C ASN A 392 9.12 -6.52 -21.55
N ILE A 393 9.58 -7.59 -20.91
CA ILE A 393 10.99 -8.03 -20.89
C ILE A 393 11.25 -9.07 -21.97
N HIS A 394 10.23 -9.68 -22.49
CA HIS A 394 10.24 -10.72 -23.52
C HIS A 394 9.69 -10.16 -24.84
#